data_449381bed34334e0df038ae0b33d2190
#
_entry.id   449381bed34334e0df038ae0b33d2190
#
_cell.length_a   1.000
_cell.length_b   1.000
_cell.length_c   1.000
_cell.angle_alpha   90.00
_cell.angle_beta   90.00
_cell.angle_gamma   90.00
#
_symmetry.space_group_name_H-M   'P 1'
#
loop_
_entity.id
_entity.type
_entity.pdbx_description
1 polymer ?
#
loop_
_entity_poly.entity_id
_entity_poly.type
_entity_poly.pdbx_seq_one_letter_code
_entity_poly.pdbx_strand_id
1 'polypeptide(L)'
;MSKKILIILAYSAILIAQKTVDVNKVSSIPIIDGNVINDPAWVDVKTISNFVQKTPDEGLEVSEKTIVRVMYSEQYFYVAVVAYDKEPNRIVVSDTRRDSPLNNSDSFSFIIDTFKDFQTGYLFGTNAAGIEFDAQITGGGEGGSISRRFSVGSGGGFNVNWDAVWEVKTNIGDYGWSAEFAIPFKTLSY
;
A
#
# COMPACT_ATOMS: atom_id res chain seq x y z
N MET A 1 37.22 46.86 -23.16
CA MET A 1 37.28 45.39 -23.05
C MET A 1 36.20 44.91 -22.03
N SER A 2 35.07 44.41 -22.50
CA SER A 2 33.98 43.95 -21.63
C SER A 2 34.21 42.49 -21.27
N LYS A 3 34.39 42.17 -19.97
CA LYS A 3 34.51 40.81 -19.47
C LYS A 3 33.10 40.22 -19.35
N LYS A 4 32.74 39.27 -20.24
CA LYS A 4 31.54 38.46 -20.11
C LYS A 4 31.76 37.42 -19.00
N ILE A 5 31.01 37.54 -17.91
CA ILE A 5 30.98 36.54 -16.84
C ILE A 5 29.98 35.46 -17.28
N LEU A 6 30.48 34.26 -17.53
CA LEU A 6 29.67 33.08 -17.82
C LEU A 6 29.23 32.43 -16.47
N ILE A 7 27.98 32.60 -16.11
CA ILE A 7 27.39 31.90 -14.93
C ILE A 7 26.94 30.52 -15.40
N ILE A 8 27.69 29.49 -15.01
CA ILE A 8 27.28 28.09 -15.19
C ILE A 8 26.37 27.74 -14.03
N LEU A 9 25.07 27.67 -14.27
CA LEU A 9 24.10 27.06 -13.35
C LEU A 9 24.29 25.55 -13.41
N ALA A 10 24.92 24.99 -12.39
CA ALA A 10 24.95 23.55 -12.19
C ALA A 10 23.56 23.09 -11.66
N TYR A 11 22.74 22.51 -12.52
CA TYR A 11 21.53 21.82 -12.10
C TYR A 11 21.93 20.48 -11.46
N SER A 12 21.92 20.42 -10.15
CA SER A 12 22.03 19.14 -9.43
C SER A 12 20.70 18.38 -9.57
N ALA A 13 20.62 17.44 -10.49
CA ALA A 13 19.54 16.48 -10.51
C ALA A 13 19.65 15.60 -9.24
N ILE A 14 18.74 15.79 -8.30
CA ILE A 14 18.57 14.89 -7.17
C ILE A 14 17.96 13.62 -7.75
N LEU A 15 18.78 12.60 -8.00
CA LEU A 15 18.32 11.25 -8.26
C LEU A 15 17.71 10.72 -6.97
N ILE A 16 16.38 10.74 -6.87
CA ILE A 16 15.67 10.00 -5.84
C ILE A 16 15.86 8.52 -6.19
N ALA A 17 16.74 7.84 -5.47
CA ALA A 17 16.95 6.42 -5.62
C ALA A 17 15.65 5.71 -5.22
N GLN A 18 14.97 5.11 -6.19
CA GLN A 18 13.78 4.33 -5.97
C GLN A 18 14.18 3.07 -5.17
N LYS A 19 13.64 2.92 -3.96
CA LYS A 19 13.89 1.75 -3.13
C LYS A 19 13.22 0.54 -3.76
N THR A 20 13.99 -0.48 -4.06
CA THR A 20 13.50 -1.75 -4.60
C THR A 20 13.66 -2.87 -3.58
N VAL A 21 12.73 -3.82 -3.59
CA VAL A 21 12.77 -5.03 -2.79
C VAL A 21 12.53 -6.21 -3.70
N ASP A 22 13.41 -7.20 -3.65
CA ASP A 22 13.20 -8.46 -4.35
C ASP A 22 12.12 -9.26 -3.62
N VAL A 23 11.11 -9.68 -4.36
CA VAL A 23 10.00 -10.50 -3.86
C VAL A 23 10.32 -11.96 -4.13
N ASN A 24 10.31 -12.78 -3.10
CA ASN A 24 10.65 -14.20 -3.20
C ASN A 24 9.40 -15.07 -3.31
N LYS A 25 9.56 -16.21 -3.98
CA LYS A 25 8.58 -17.27 -3.96
C LYS A 25 8.50 -17.86 -2.55
N VAL A 26 7.28 -18.14 -2.08
CA VAL A 26 7.06 -18.74 -0.76
C VAL A 26 7.70 -20.13 -0.63
N SER A 27 8.22 -20.41 0.54
CA SER A 27 8.57 -21.77 0.98
C SER A 27 7.39 -22.49 1.65
N SER A 28 6.52 -21.74 2.30
CA SER A 28 5.25 -22.20 2.89
C SER A 28 4.15 -21.19 2.63
N ILE A 29 2.92 -21.66 2.39
CA ILE A 29 1.75 -20.80 2.18
C ILE A 29 1.33 -20.21 3.52
N PRO A 30 1.12 -18.87 3.62
CA PRO A 30 0.65 -18.24 4.84
C PRO A 30 -0.79 -18.65 5.17
N ILE A 31 -1.13 -18.63 6.44
CA ILE A 31 -2.51 -18.76 6.89
C ILE A 31 -3.12 -17.37 6.90
N ILE A 32 -4.11 -17.13 6.06
CA ILE A 32 -4.75 -15.80 5.98
C ILE A 32 -5.75 -15.67 7.12
N ASP A 33 -5.25 -15.28 8.30
CA ASP A 33 -6.06 -15.06 9.51
C ASP A 33 -5.84 -13.68 10.15
N GLY A 34 -4.94 -12.88 9.56
CA GLY A 34 -4.56 -11.55 10.01
C GLY A 34 -3.44 -11.53 11.06
N ASN A 35 -2.98 -12.67 11.55
CA ASN A 35 -1.99 -12.77 12.62
C ASN A 35 -0.55 -12.86 12.08
N VAL A 36 -0.11 -11.87 11.37
CA VAL A 36 1.22 -11.79 10.73
C VAL A 36 2.37 -12.08 11.68
N ILE A 37 2.26 -11.66 12.94
CA ILE A 37 3.35 -11.73 13.92
C ILE A 37 3.67 -13.19 14.28
N ASN A 38 2.67 -14.04 14.35
CA ASN A 38 2.81 -15.42 14.80
C ASN A 38 2.77 -16.44 13.64
N ASP A 39 2.61 -15.99 12.40
CA ASP A 39 2.66 -16.89 11.24
C ASP A 39 4.12 -17.10 10.79
N PRO A 40 4.63 -18.36 10.87
CA PRO A 40 6.01 -18.68 10.50
C PRO A 40 6.30 -18.44 9.01
N ALA A 41 5.29 -18.37 8.14
CA ALA A 41 5.48 -18.11 6.72
C ALA A 41 6.11 -16.72 6.46
N TRP A 42 5.93 -15.76 7.36
CA TRP A 42 6.44 -14.40 7.24
C TRP A 42 7.80 -14.14 7.89
N VAL A 43 8.34 -15.09 8.67
CA VAL A 43 9.54 -14.86 9.50
C VAL A 43 10.75 -14.45 8.66
N ASP A 44 11.04 -15.18 7.59
CA ASP A 44 12.22 -14.98 6.73
C ASP A 44 11.95 -14.06 5.54
N VAL A 45 10.74 -13.49 5.43
CA VAL A 45 10.39 -12.59 4.34
C VAL A 45 10.96 -11.20 4.61
N LYS A 46 11.68 -10.67 3.61
CA LYS A 46 12.31 -9.35 3.68
C LYS A 46 11.29 -8.26 3.99
N THR A 47 11.62 -7.40 4.94
CA THR A 47 10.75 -6.31 5.38
C THR A 47 10.93 -5.05 4.54
N ILE A 48 9.82 -4.40 4.25
CA ILE A 48 9.75 -3.04 3.73
C ILE A 48 9.36 -2.16 4.92
N SER A 49 10.17 -1.16 5.21
CA SER A 49 9.97 -0.22 6.31
C SER A 49 10.54 1.15 5.90
N ASN A 50 10.69 2.07 6.83
CA ASN A 50 11.18 3.43 6.58
C ASN A 50 10.23 4.22 5.67
N PHE A 51 8.94 4.09 5.94
CA PHE A 51 7.93 4.97 5.36
C PHE A 51 8.13 6.39 5.88
N VAL A 52 7.69 7.36 5.11
CA VAL A 52 7.72 8.77 5.47
C VAL A 52 6.31 9.34 5.45
N GLN A 53 6.10 10.39 6.21
CA GLN A 53 4.83 11.10 6.22
C GLN A 53 4.60 11.77 4.87
N LYS A 54 3.35 11.78 4.44
CA LYS A 54 2.86 12.65 3.37
C LYS A 54 2.12 13.86 3.96
N THR A 55 1.49 13.68 5.10
CA THR A 55 0.72 14.68 5.82
C THR A 55 0.86 14.39 7.32
N PRO A 56 0.98 15.36 8.21
CA PRO A 56 1.03 16.81 7.94
C PRO A 56 2.38 17.27 7.39
N ASP A 57 3.49 16.60 7.70
CA ASP A 57 4.86 17.04 7.44
C ASP A 57 5.52 16.12 6.41
N GLU A 58 5.38 16.46 5.14
CA GLU A 58 5.87 15.65 4.02
C GLU A 58 7.38 15.36 4.12
N GLY A 59 7.72 14.07 4.02
CA GLY A 59 9.10 13.59 4.03
C GLY A 59 9.71 13.36 5.41
N LEU A 60 9.02 13.74 6.50
CA LEU A 60 9.46 13.43 7.85
C LEU A 60 9.24 11.94 8.21
N GLU A 61 9.89 11.49 9.27
CA GLU A 61 9.67 10.15 9.80
C GLU A 61 8.22 9.97 10.27
N VAL A 62 7.71 8.76 10.10
CA VAL A 62 6.38 8.39 10.60
C VAL A 62 6.33 8.38 12.13
N SER A 63 5.21 8.77 12.71
CA SER A 63 4.98 8.75 14.16
C SER A 63 4.92 7.33 14.72
N GLU A 64 4.35 6.41 13.93
CA GLU A 64 4.21 5.00 14.26
C GLU A 64 4.79 4.12 13.15
N LYS A 65 5.41 3.01 13.56
CA LYS A 65 6.14 2.12 12.65
C LYS A 65 5.19 1.24 11.86
N THR A 66 5.40 1.15 10.55
CA THR A 66 4.74 0.17 9.69
C THR A 66 5.79 -0.76 9.08
N ILE A 67 5.50 -2.06 9.08
CA ILE A 67 6.30 -3.09 8.40
C ILE A 67 5.42 -3.79 7.39
N VAL A 68 5.91 -3.88 6.15
CA VAL A 68 5.26 -4.63 5.08
C VAL A 68 6.16 -5.76 4.64
N ARG A 69 5.59 -6.90 4.30
CA ARG A 69 6.25 -8.05 3.69
C ARG A 69 5.48 -8.48 2.46
N VAL A 70 6.19 -8.94 1.44
CA VAL A 70 5.61 -9.35 0.18
C VAL A 70 6.25 -10.66 -0.28
N MET A 71 5.42 -11.61 -0.69
CA MET A 71 5.86 -12.87 -1.28
C MET A 71 4.83 -13.38 -2.29
N TYR A 72 5.17 -14.41 -3.05
CA TYR A 72 4.24 -14.98 -4.03
C TYR A 72 4.34 -16.50 -4.10
N SER A 73 3.25 -17.14 -4.55
CA SER A 73 3.20 -18.56 -4.93
C SER A 73 3.00 -18.70 -6.45
N GLU A 74 2.69 -19.88 -6.93
CA GLU A 74 2.29 -20.08 -8.33
C GLU A 74 0.96 -19.39 -8.68
N GLN A 75 0.09 -19.18 -7.68
CA GLN A 75 -1.29 -18.74 -7.92
C GLN A 75 -1.62 -17.41 -7.26
N TYR A 76 -0.86 -17.00 -6.24
CA TYR A 76 -1.19 -15.85 -5.40
C TYR A 76 -0.01 -14.92 -5.18
N PHE A 77 -0.32 -13.65 -5.12
CA PHE A 77 0.50 -12.61 -4.55
C PHE A 77 0.03 -12.32 -3.13
N TYR A 78 0.95 -12.36 -2.17
CA TYR A 78 0.65 -12.15 -0.76
C TYR A 78 1.30 -10.88 -0.24
N VAL A 79 0.54 -10.12 0.54
CA VAL A 79 1.05 -8.95 1.25
C VAL A 79 0.68 -9.09 2.72
N ALA A 80 1.63 -8.85 3.60
CA ALA A 80 1.38 -8.73 5.03
C ALA A 80 1.81 -7.34 5.50
N VAL A 81 1.02 -6.75 6.38
CA VAL A 81 1.33 -5.48 7.04
C VAL A 81 1.18 -5.62 8.54
N VAL A 82 2.11 -5.01 9.28
CA VAL A 82 2.01 -4.77 10.72
C VAL A 82 2.13 -3.27 10.92
N ALA A 83 1.06 -2.65 11.34
CA ALA A 83 0.98 -1.25 11.71
C ALA A 83 1.03 -1.16 13.25
N TYR A 84 2.20 -0.77 13.77
CA TYR A 84 2.40 -0.59 15.19
C TYR A 84 1.71 0.69 15.66
N ASP A 85 1.15 0.64 16.85
CA ASP A 85 0.51 1.78 17.51
C ASP A 85 0.79 1.71 19.01
N LYS A 86 1.22 2.83 19.59
CA LYS A 86 1.46 2.94 21.05
C LYS A 86 0.17 3.02 21.85
N GLU A 87 -0.93 3.36 21.19
CA GLU A 87 -2.26 3.48 21.78
C GLU A 87 -3.29 2.62 21.02
N PRO A 88 -3.16 1.27 20.99
CA PRO A 88 -4.00 0.39 20.17
C PRO A 88 -5.50 0.54 20.45
N ASN A 89 -5.86 1.00 21.65
CA ASN A 89 -7.24 1.27 22.04
C ASN A 89 -7.87 2.45 21.28
N ARG A 90 -7.07 3.21 20.53
CA ARG A 90 -7.50 4.38 19.75
C ARG A 90 -7.53 4.12 18.26
N ILE A 91 -7.29 2.87 17.83
CA ILE A 91 -7.46 2.46 16.44
C ILE A 91 -8.87 2.80 15.98
N VAL A 92 -8.96 3.56 14.87
CA VAL A 92 -10.22 4.07 14.35
C VAL A 92 -10.71 3.17 13.22
N VAL A 93 -11.93 2.66 13.38
CA VAL A 93 -12.69 1.96 12.34
C VAL A 93 -13.97 2.75 12.10
N SER A 94 -14.05 3.47 10.99
CA SER A 94 -15.21 4.32 10.66
C SER A 94 -16.33 3.53 9.97
N ASP A 95 -16.00 2.46 9.27
CA ASP A 95 -16.97 1.63 8.54
C ASP A 95 -16.46 0.18 8.43
N THR A 96 -17.38 -0.77 8.36
CA THR A 96 -17.10 -2.22 8.25
C THR A 96 -17.69 -2.85 7.00
N ARG A 97 -18.25 -2.05 6.09
CA ARG A 97 -18.81 -2.53 4.83
C ARG A 97 -17.73 -2.59 3.76
N ARG A 98 -17.81 -3.58 2.87
CA ARG A 98 -16.98 -3.64 1.66
C ARG A 98 -17.07 -2.31 0.89
N ASP A 99 -15.97 -1.91 0.28
CA ASP A 99 -15.80 -0.70 -0.54
C ASP A 99 -16.09 0.64 0.18
N SER A 100 -16.18 0.60 1.50
CA SER A 100 -16.28 1.83 2.28
C SER A 100 -14.99 2.65 2.21
N PRO A 101 -15.08 3.99 2.17
CA PRO A 101 -13.90 4.85 2.10
C PRO A 101 -12.93 4.62 3.25
N LEU A 102 -11.65 4.47 2.93
CA LEU A 102 -10.58 4.18 3.90
C LEU A 102 -10.04 5.42 4.62
N ASN A 103 -10.33 6.62 4.14
CA ASN A 103 -9.72 7.88 4.57
C ASN A 103 -10.04 8.33 6.01
N ASN A 104 -11.05 7.74 6.62
CA ASN A 104 -11.47 8.06 8.01
C ASN A 104 -11.19 6.89 8.98
N SER A 105 -10.39 5.91 8.57
CA SER A 105 -10.01 4.75 9.37
C SER A 105 -8.50 4.57 9.39
N ASP A 106 -8.00 3.89 10.42
CA ASP A 106 -6.69 3.28 10.35
C ASP A 106 -6.70 2.22 9.25
N SER A 107 -5.95 2.48 8.20
CA SER A 107 -6.05 1.72 6.96
C SER A 107 -4.69 1.54 6.29
N PHE A 108 -4.61 0.51 5.47
CA PHE A 108 -3.46 0.24 4.61
C PHE A 108 -3.94 -0.04 3.20
N SER A 109 -3.23 0.49 2.22
CA SER A 109 -3.49 0.21 0.81
C SER A 109 -2.21 0.21 -0.01
N PHE A 110 -2.24 -0.50 -1.12
CA PHE A 110 -1.14 -0.55 -2.08
C PHE A 110 -1.68 -0.70 -3.50
N ILE A 111 -0.81 -0.43 -4.47
CA ILE A 111 -1.14 -0.52 -5.89
C ILE A 111 -0.21 -1.55 -6.52
N ILE A 112 -0.77 -2.40 -7.38
CA ILE A 112 -0.04 -3.30 -8.27
C ILE A 112 -0.16 -2.77 -9.69
N ASP A 113 0.97 -2.35 -10.27
CA ASP A 113 1.10 -2.02 -11.69
C ASP A 113 1.59 -3.27 -12.43
N THR A 114 0.68 -3.98 -13.08
CA THR A 114 0.98 -5.25 -13.76
C THR A 114 1.68 -5.06 -15.11
N PHE A 115 1.46 -3.92 -15.76
CA PHE A 115 2.08 -3.59 -17.05
C PHE A 115 3.38 -2.80 -16.90
N LYS A 116 3.69 -2.32 -15.68
CA LYS A 116 4.86 -1.48 -15.40
C LYS A 116 4.89 -0.21 -16.26
N ASP A 117 3.70 0.34 -16.52
CA ASP A 117 3.50 1.50 -17.39
C ASP A 117 3.29 2.82 -16.63
N PHE A 118 3.16 2.76 -15.29
CA PHE A 118 2.84 3.88 -14.40
C PHE A 118 1.53 4.61 -14.77
N GLN A 119 0.70 3.98 -15.58
CA GLN A 119 -0.57 4.52 -16.07
C GLN A 119 -1.76 3.70 -15.57
N THR A 120 -1.58 2.39 -15.48
CA THR A 120 -2.63 1.45 -15.10
C THR A 120 -2.22 0.65 -13.87
N GLY A 121 -3.20 0.16 -13.12
CA GLY A 121 -2.93 -0.65 -11.95
C GLY A 121 -4.19 -1.05 -11.21
N TYR A 122 -3.99 -1.84 -10.17
CA TYR A 122 -5.03 -2.29 -9.26
C TYR A 122 -4.70 -1.87 -7.84
N LEU A 123 -5.62 -1.19 -7.20
CA LEU A 123 -5.51 -0.82 -5.80
C LEU A 123 -6.21 -1.86 -4.95
N PHE A 124 -5.56 -2.28 -3.88
CA PHE A 124 -6.12 -3.10 -2.82
C PHE A 124 -5.92 -2.41 -1.49
N GLY A 125 -6.93 -2.44 -0.64
CA GLY A 125 -6.86 -1.78 0.65
C GLY A 125 -7.78 -2.42 1.68
N THR A 126 -7.48 -2.15 2.95
CA THR A 126 -8.29 -2.58 4.09
C THR A 126 -8.15 -1.58 5.23
N ASN A 127 -9.07 -1.62 6.17
CA ASN A 127 -8.92 -0.98 7.48
C ASN A 127 -8.70 -2.04 8.58
N ALA A 128 -8.53 -1.62 9.80
CA ALA A 128 -8.31 -2.53 10.93
C ALA A 128 -9.47 -3.52 11.19
N ALA A 129 -10.65 -3.30 10.61
CA ALA A 129 -11.78 -4.24 10.66
C ALA A 129 -11.78 -5.28 9.53
N GLY A 130 -10.83 -5.21 8.59
CA GLY A 130 -10.68 -6.22 7.54
C GLY A 130 -11.65 -6.08 6.37
N ILE A 131 -12.11 -4.87 6.05
CA ILE A 131 -12.92 -4.66 4.85
C ILE A 131 -12.08 -4.88 3.59
N GLU A 132 -12.70 -5.40 2.56
CA GLU A 132 -12.12 -5.42 1.22
C GLU A 132 -12.47 -4.10 0.53
N PHE A 133 -11.44 -3.41 0.05
CA PHE A 133 -11.55 -2.21 -0.78
C PHE A 133 -10.66 -2.38 -1.99
N ASP A 134 -11.24 -2.35 -3.17
CA ASP A 134 -10.48 -2.47 -4.41
C ASP A 134 -10.91 -1.45 -5.46
N ALA A 135 -10.00 -1.15 -6.38
CA ALA A 135 -10.27 -0.27 -7.50
C ALA A 135 -9.27 -0.50 -8.64
N GLN A 136 -9.72 -0.24 -9.86
CA GLN A 136 -8.86 -0.18 -11.02
C GLN A 136 -8.40 1.26 -11.27
N ILE A 137 -7.12 1.43 -11.57
CA ILE A 137 -6.51 2.71 -11.91
C ILE A 137 -6.22 2.75 -13.41
N THR A 138 -6.57 3.87 -14.07
CA THR A 138 -6.24 4.16 -15.44
C THR A 138 -5.74 5.60 -15.59
N GLY A 139 -4.94 5.90 -16.64
CA GLY A 139 -4.44 7.23 -16.89
C GLY A 139 -3.56 7.81 -15.78
N GLY A 140 -2.71 6.98 -15.14
CA GLY A 140 -1.83 7.39 -14.04
C GLY A 140 -2.56 7.89 -12.78
N GLY A 141 -3.87 7.67 -12.72
CA GLY A 141 -4.71 8.21 -11.66
C GLY A 141 -4.82 9.74 -11.70
N GLU A 142 -4.60 10.38 -12.84
CA GLU A 142 -4.76 11.82 -13.01
C GLU A 142 -6.22 12.23 -12.77
N GLY A 143 -6.42 13.31 -12.04
CA GLY A 143 -7.73 13.91 -11.78
C GLY A 143 -8.14 14.06 -10.33
N GLY A 144 -7.31 13.65 -9.36
CA GLY A 144 -7.66 13.86 -7.95
C GLY A 144 -6.50 13.65 -6.98
N SER A 145 -6.48 14.45 -5.92
CA SER A 145 -5.70 14.13 -4.71
C SER A 145 -6.07 12.73 -4.23
N ILE A 146 -5.10 11.97 -3.72
CA ILE A 146 -5.34 10.63 -3.14
C ILE A 146 -6.50 10.69 -2.11
N SER A 147 -6.60 11.76 -1.32
CA SER A 147 -7.70 11.99 -0.40
C SER A 147 -9.09 12.12 -1.06
N ARG A 148 -9.16 12.57 -2.32
CA ARG A 148 -10.40 12.59 -3.10
C ARG A 148 -10.67 11.27 -3.83
N ARG A 149 -9.64 10.44 -4.05
CA ARG A 149 -9.76 9.15 -4.72
C ARG A 149 -10.49 8.12 -3.88
N PHE A 150 -10.38 8.23 -2.56
CA PHE A 150 -11.15 7.40 -1.61
C PHE A 150 -12.56 7.94 -1.32
N SER A 151 -12.95 9.07 -1.93
CA SER A 151 -14.33 9.57 -1.91
C SER A 151 -15.07 9.00 -3.11
N VAL A 152 -16.17 8.33 -2.87
CA VAL A 152 -17.05 7.70 -3.86
C VAL A 152 -17.39 8.67 -4.99
N GLY A 153 -16.95 8.34 -6.21
CA GLY A 153 -17.28 9.08 -7.41
C GLY A 153 -16.29 8.77 -8.53
N SER A 154 -16.73 8.06 -9.55
CA SER A 154 -15.99 7.78 -10.77
C SER A 154 -15.64 9.08 -11.50
N GLY A 155 -14.48 9.63 -11.20
CA GLY A 155 -13.93 10.79 -11.89
C GLY A 155 -12.42 10.64 -12.05
N GLY A 156 -11.94 10.53 -13.29
CA GLY A 156 -10.54 10.67 -13.59
C GLY A 156 -9.66 9.46 -13.24
N GLY A 157 -9.78 8.36 -13.94
CA GLY A 157 -8.81 7.27 -13.91
C GLY A 157 -8.86 6.37 -12.66
N PHE A 158 -9.93 6.42 -11.88
CA PHE A 158 -10.12 5.60 -10.68
C PHE A 158 -11.51 4.97 -10.69
N ASN A 159 -11.59 3.66 -10.95
CA ASN A 159 -12.85 2.92 -11.06
C ASN A 159 -13.05 2.05 -9.81
N VAL A 160 -13.85 2.52 -8.88
CA VAL A 160 -14.24 1.80 -7.65
C VAL A 160 -15.34 0.74 -7.89
N ASN A 161 -15.93 0.71 -9.08
CA ASN A 161 -16.90 -0.31 -9.44
C ASN A 161 -16.22 -1.58 -10.01
N TRP A 162 -14.90 -1.57 -10.13
CA TRP A 162 -14.14 -2.78 -10.43
C TRP A 162 -14.13 -3.66 -9.17
N ASP A 163 -14.61 -4.86 -9.30
CA ASP A 163 -14.78 -5.80 -8.20
C ASP A 163 -13.90 -7.03 -8.42
N ALA A 164 -12.96 -7.24 -7.54
CA ALA A 164 -11.96 -8.30 -7.59
C ALA A 164 -12.32 -9.45 -6.64
N VAL A 165 -11.88 -10.64 -7.01
CA VAL A 165 -11.93 -11.79 -6.10
C VAL A 165 -10.57 -11.95 -5.44
N TRP A 166 -10.48 -11.60 -4.16
CA TRP A 166 -9.28 -11.68 -3.33
C TRP A 166 -9.69 -11.82 -1.86
N GLU A 167 -8.75 -11.94 -0.96
CA GLU A 167 -9.02 -12.14 0.46
C GLU A 167 -8.13 -11.24 1.31
N VAL A 168 -8.67 -10.70 2.40
CA VAL A 168 -7.93 -10.05 3.47
C VAL A 168 -8.48 -10.44 4.83
N LYS A 169 -7.58 -10.63 5.79
CA LYS A 169 -7.92 -10.77 7.21
C LYS A 169 -7.07 -9.84 8.04
N THR A 170 -7.61 -9.39 9.15
CA THR A 170 -6.95 -8.46 10.06
C THR A 170 -7.01 -8.97 11.50
N ASN A 171 -6.03 -8.54 12.28
CA ASN A 171 -5.98 -8.78 13.71
C ASN A 171 -5.57 -7.51 14.44
N ILE A 172 -6.26 -7.18 15.53
CA ILE A 172 -5.92 -6.07 16.43
C ILE A 172 -5.35 -6.68 17.72
N GLY A 173 -4.21 -6.18 18.16
CA GLY A 173 -3.53 -6.62 19.37
C GLY A 173 -2.86 -5.48 20.12
N ASP A 174 -2.13 -5.81 21.18
CA ASP A 174 -1.43 -4.81 22.00
C ASP A 174 -0.31 -4.07 21.25
N TYR A 175 0.08 -4.57 20.08
CA TYR A 175 1.10 -3.97 19.20
C TYR A 175 0.54 -2.92 18.23
N GLY A 176 -0.76 -2.87 18.03
CA GLY A 176 -1.45 -2.15 16.97
C GLY A 176 -2.38 -3.08 16.19
N TRP A 177 -2.25 -3.12 14.87
CA TRP A 177 -3.00 -4.05 14.04
C TRP A 177 -2.16 -4.62 12.90
N SER A 178 -2.62 -5.73 12.35
CA SER A 178 -1.98 -6.38 11.21
C SER A 178 -3.03 -6.85 10.20
N ALA A 179 -2.59 -7.04 8.96
CA ALA A 179 -3.42 -7.58 7.89
C ALA A 179 -2.61 -8.52 6.98
N GLU A 180 -3.28 -9.52 6.45
CA GLU A 180 -2.78 -10.44 5.43
C GLU A 180 -3.70 -10.42 4.23
N PHE A 181 -3.11 -10.22 3.06
CA PHE A 181 -3.78 -10.17 1.76
C PHE A 181 -3.37 -11.37 0.93
N ALA A 182 -4.32 -12.02 0.29
CA ALA A 182 -4.10 -13.06 -0.72
C ALA A 182 -4.80 -12.67 -2.01
N ILE A 183 -4.03 -12.30 -3.03
CA ILE A 183 -4.52 -11.82 -4.32
C ILE A 183 -4.20 -12.86 -5.39
N PRO A 184 -5.21 -13.55 -5.96
CA PRO A 184 -4.98 -14.49 -7.04
C PRO A 184 -4.42 -13.79 -8.27
N PHE A 185 -3.39 -14.32 -8.91
CA PHE A 185 -2.86 -13.76 -10.15
C PHE A 185 -3.92 -13.67 -11.26
N LYS A 186 -4.89 -14.59 -11.28
CA LYS A 186 -6.01 -14.53 -12.23
C LYS A 186 -6.90 -13.28 -12.09
N THR A 187 -6.85 -12.60 -10.94
CA THR A 187 -7.56 -11.34 -10.69
C THR A 187 -6.84 -10.16 -11.36
N LEU A 188 -5.52 -10.28 -11.54
CA LEU A 188 -4.67 -9.28 -12.13
C LEU A 188 -4.58 -9.55 -13.64
N SER A 189 -5.06 -8.63 -14.46
CA SER A 189 -4.79 -8.67 -15.89
C SER A 189 -3.35 -8.22 -16.16
N TYR A 190 -2.61 -8.99 -16.95
CA TYR A 190 -1.22 -8.71 -17.36
C TYR A 190 -0.97 -9.27 -18.76
#